data_88ae92a46d04aa0009e7a29c7e607712
#
_entry.id   88ae92a46d04aa0009e7a29c7e607712
#
_cell.length_a   1.000
_cell.length_b   1.000
_cell.length_c   1.000
_cell.angle_alpha   90.00
_cell.angle_beta   90.00
_cell.angle_gamma   90.00
#
_symmetry.space_group_name_H-M   'P 1'
#
loop_
_entity.id
_entity.type
_entity.pdbx_description
1 polymer ?
#
loop_
_entity_poly.entity_id
_entity_poly.type
_entity_poly.pdbx_seq_one_letter_code
_entity_poly.pdbx_strand_id
1 'polypeptide(L)'
;SGKSTFLRSINLLESPSGGEILYHGDNVLEKGYDLTTYRERLGMVFQSFNLFENLNVLENAIVAQTTVLKRDRKEAESIAKANLEKVGMGEQYWKAKPKQLSGGQKQRVAIARALSVDPEAILFDEPTSALDPEMVGEVLKTMQELSETGLTMIIVTHEMEFARDVSDRVIFMDKGVIAEQGSPEQIFENPKEERTKEFLKRFLG
;
A
#
# COMPACT_ATOMS: atom_id res chain seq x y z
N SER A 1 -17.56 -2.89 -4.46
CA SER A 1 -17.51 -3.54 -3.13
C SER A 1 -17.18 -2.57 -1.99
N GLY A 2 -16.69 -1.37 -2.29
CA GLY A 2 -16.35 -0.35 -1.28
C GLY A 2 -14.96 -0.51 -0.63
N LYS A 3 -14.14 -1.46 -1.07
CA LYS A 3 -12.79 -1.70 -0.48
C LYS A 3 -11.87 -0.49 -0.58
N SER A 4 -11.73 0.10 -1.77
CA SER A 4 -10.90 1.29 -1.97
C SER A 4 -11.42 2.51 -1.20
N THR A 5 -12.73 2.70 -1.13
CA THR A 5 -13.36 3.75 -0.32
C THR A 5 -13.06 3.55 1.16
N PHE A 6 -13.19 2.33 1.67
CA PHE A 6 -12.83 1.99 3.04
C PHE A 6 -11.35 2.26 3.33
N LEU A 7 -10.46 1.79 2.46
CA LEU A 7 -9.02 2.02 2.61
C LEU A 7 -8.66 3.53 2.62
N ARG A 8 -9.23 4.29 1.68
CA ARG A 8 -9.02 5.75 1.60
C ARG A 8 -9.65 6.53 2.74
N SER A 9 -10.64 5.97 3.40
CA SER A 9 -11.20 6.55 4.62
C SER A 9 -10.23 6.46 5.80
N ILE A 10 -9.37 5.44 5.84
CA ILE A 10 -8.38 5.27 6.92
C ILE A 10 -7.39 6.43 6.93
N ASN A 11 -6.89 6.88 5.77
CA ASN A 11 -5.99 8.04 5.69
C ASN A 11 -6.71 9.38 5.44
N LEU A 12 -8.05 9.36 5.47
CA LEU A 12 -8.91 10.52 5.29
C LEU A 12 -8.77 11.22 3.91
N LEU A 13 -8.42 10.45 2.87
CA LEU A 13 -8.60 10.88 1.48
C LEU A 13 -10.07 10.88 1.09
N GLU A 14 -10.86 9.98 1.68
CA GLU A 14 -12.32 9.97 1.65
C GLU A 14 -12.82 10.28 3.06
N SER A 15 -13.73 11.24 3.18
CA SER A 15 -14.31 11.61 4.48
C SER A 15 -15.38 10.60 4.88
N PRO A 16 -15.22 9.86 5.99
CA PRO A 16 -16.27 8.98 6.47
C PRO A 16 -17.47 9.80 6.96
N SER A 17 -18.67 9.29 6.76
CA SER A 17 -19.92 9.92 7.19
C SER A 17 -20.24 9.68 8.68
N GLY A 18 -19.53 8.79 9.35
CA GLY A 18 -19.70 8.47 10.75
C GLY A 18 -18.77 7.36 11.21
N GLY A 19 -18.87 7.01 12.48
CA GLY A 19 -18.01 6.01 13.11
C GLY A 19 -16.77 6.64 13.76
N GLU A 20 -15.76 5.80 14.00
CA GLU A 20 -14.49 6.21 14.58
C GLU A 20 -13.32 5.51 13.87
N ILE A 21 -12.17 6.16 13.87
CA ILE A 21 -10.90 5.59 13.41
C ILE A 21 -9.92 5.77 14.57
N LEU A 22 -9.51 4.66 15.17
CA LEU A 22 -8.61 4.68 16.31
C LEU A 22 -7.16 4.44 15.84
N TYR A 23 -6.29 5.38 16.19
CA TYR A 23 -4.85 5.29 15.97
C TYR A 23 -4.14 5.48 17.30
N HIS A 24 -3.45 4.43 17.76
CA HIS A 24 -2.86 4.35 19.11
C HIS A 24 -3.87 4.65 20.23
N GLY A 25 -5.14 4.28 20.03
CA GLY A 25 -6.22 4.49 20.99
C GLY A 25 -6.96 5.83 20.88
N ASP A 26 -6.45 6.77 20.10
CA ASP A 26 -7.06 8.08 19.89
C ASP A 26 -7.92 8.09 18.62
N ASN A 27 -9.11 8.67 18.69
CA ASN A 27 -9.98 8.81 17.53
C ASN A 27 -9.52 9.98 16.65
N VAL A 28 -9.01 9.67 15.47
CA VAL A 28 -8.48 10.67 14.52
C VAL A 28 -9.57 11.58 13.93
N LEU A 29 -10.86 11.23 14.10
CA LEU A 29 -11.98 12.02 13.63
C LEU A 29 -12.41 13.09 14.65
N GLU A 30 -11.82 13.12 15.83
CA GLU A 30 -12.11 14.14 16.84
C GLU A 30 -11.63 15.53 16.38
N LYS A 31 -12.43 16.54 16.75
CA LYS A 31 -12.10 17.92 16.43
C LYS A 31 -10.77 18.33 17.05
N GLY A 32 -9.86 18.84 16.20
CA GLY A 32 -8.55 19.32 16.65
C GLY A 32 -7.46 18.25 16.66
N TYR A 33 -7.77 17.02 16.22
CA TYR A 33 -6.73 16.00 16.05
C TYR A 33 -5.71 16.42 14.99
N ASP A 34 -4.43 16.13 15.22
CA ASP A 34 -3.34 16.45 14.29
C ASP A 34 -3.31 15.47 13.11
N LEU A 35 -4.12 15.78 12.08
CA LEU A 35 -4.20 14.97 10.87
C LEU A 35 -2.94 15.01 10.02
N THR A 36 -2.13 16.05 10.12
CA THR A 36 -0.87 16.15 9.38
C THR A 36 0.10 15.08 9.87
N THR A 37 0.37 15.05 11.16
CA THR A 37 1.22 14.01 11.77
C THR A 37 0.66 12.61 11.56
N TYR A 38 -0.66 12.41 11.66
CA TYR A 38 -1.29 11.13 11.37
C TYR A 38 -1.01 10.64 9.95
N ARG A 39 -1.20 11.48 8.94
CA ARG A 39 -0.95 11.13 7.54
C ARG A 39 0.53 10.91 7.23
N GLU A 40 1.44 11.59 7.91
CA GLU A 40 2.89 11.36 7.79
C GLU A 40 3.28 9.93 8.23
N ARG A 41 2.50 9.34 9.15
CA ARG A 41 2.71 7.97 9.66
C ARG A 41 2.11 6.87 8.78
N LEU A 42 1.27 7.24 7.80
CA LEU A 42 0.61 6.33 6.89
C LEU A 42 1.13 6.52 5.47
N GLY A 43 1.86 5.55 4.95
CA GLY A 43 2.20 5.49 3.53
C GLY A 43 0.98 5.09 2.69
N MET A 44 0.93 5.54 1.44
CA MET A 44 -0.11 5.13 0.49
C MET A 44 0.51 4.79 -0.86
N VAL A 45 0.14 3.63 -1.38
CA VAL A 45 0.50 3.15 -2.72
C VAL A 45 -0.78 2.95 -3.52
N PHE A 46 -0.89 3.67 -4.63
CA PHE A 46 -2.08 3.72 -5.47
C PHE A 46 -1.98 2.76 -6.66
N GLN A 47 -3.13 2.40 -7.22
CA GLN A 47 -3.23 1.63 -8.46
C GLN A 47 -2.51 2.32 -9.64
N SER A 48 -2.59 3.64 -9.76
CA SER A 48 -2.04 4.43 -10.86
C SER A 48 -0.65 5.01 -10.60
N PHE A 49 0.11 4.45 -9.66
CA PHE A 49 1.49 4.83 -9.30
C PHE A 49 1.64 6.26 -8.73
N ASN A 50 1.04 7.26 -9.37
CA ASN A 50 1.06 8.68 -8.99
C ASN A 50 2.48 9.24 -8.80
N LEU A 51 3.41 8.84 -9.66
CA LEU A 51 4.76 9.42 -9.67
C LEU A 51 4.73 10.84 -10.24
N PHE A 52 5.61 11.69 -9.73
CA PHE A 52 5.83 13.01 -10.29
C PHE A 52 6.61 12.89 -11.62
N GLU A 53 5.93 13.14 -12.74
CA GLU A 53 6.49 12.95 -14.09
C GLU A 53 7.67 13.89 -14.41
N ASN A 54 7.72 15.03 -13.75
CA ASN A 54 8.81 16.02 -13.87
C ASN A 54 10.05 15.66 -13.02
N LEU A 55 9.94 14.70 -12.10
CA LEU A 55 11.04 14.24 -11.26
C LEU A 55 11.59 12.90 -11.76
N ASN A 56 12.88 12.64 -11.52
CA ASN A 56 13.45 11.32 -11.76
C ASN A 56 13.09 10.34 -10.62
N VAL A 57 13.52 9.08 -10.74
CA VAL A 57 13.27 8.02 -9.75
C VAL A 57 13.76 8.42 -8.35
N LEU A 58 15.01 8.90 -8.24
CA LEU A 58 15.57 9.28 -6.95
C LEU A 58 14.82 10.47 -6.34
N GLU A 59 14.53 11.49 -7.13
CA GLU A 59 13.79 12.68 -6.67
C GLU A 59 12.35 12.33 -6.22
N ASN A 60 11.69 11.39 -6.87
CA ASN A 60 10.38 10.89 -6.41
C ASN A 60 10.44 10.31 -5.00
N ALA A 61 11.53 9.63 -4.64
CA ALA A 61 11.70 9.08 -3.30
C ALA A 61 12.19 10.12 -2.26
N ILE A 62 12.74 11.25 -2.71
CA ILE A 62 13.27 12.31 -1.82
C ILE A 62 12.19 13.34 -1.50
N VAL A 63 11.34 13.73 -2.45
CA VAL A 63 10.53 14.94 -2.38
C VAL A 63 9.67 15.05 -1.12
N ALA A 64 9.01 13.97 -0.71
CA ALA A 64 8.18 13.99 0.50
C ALA A 64 9.01 14.15 1.77
N GLN A 65 10.21 13.57 1.83
CA GLN A 65 11.10 13.68 2.97
C GLN A 65 11.54 15.12 3.24
N THR A 66 11.85 15.86 2.17
CA THR A 66 12.34 17.25 2.29
C THR A 66 11.19 18.25 2.43
N THR A 67 10.08 18.04 1.74
CA THR A 67 8.95 19.00 1.73
C THR A 67 8.03 18.83 2.94
N VAL A 68 7.76 17.62 3.36
CA VAL A 68 6.83 17.31 4.46
C VAL A 68 7.58 17.12 5.76
N LEU A 69 8.55 16.19 5.82
CA LEU A 69 9.30 15.89 7.04
C LEU A 69 10.42 16.89 7.34
N LYS A 70 10.71 17.81 6.41
CA LYS A 70 11.79 18.80 6.56
C LYS A 70 13.17 18.18 6.81
N ARG A 71 13.38 16.94 6.34
CA ARG A 71 14.71 16.29 6.42
C ARG A 71 15.76 17.06 5.62
N ASP A 72 16.97 17.01 6.11
CA ASP A 72 18.14 17.45 5.34
C ASP A 72 18.25 16.66 4.03
N ARG A 73 18.62 17.36 2.96
CA ARG A 73 18.71 16.79 1.61
C ARG A 73 19.62 15.56 1.53
N LYS A 74 20.76 15.62 2.20
CA LYS A 74 21.76 14.56 2.20
C LYS A 74 21.25 13.30 2.90
N GLU A 75 20.56 13.48 4.02
CA GLU A 75 19.91 12.39 4.75
C GLU A 75 18.78 11.79 3.92
N ALA A 76 17.91 12.63 3.35
CA ALA A 76 16.79 12.19 2.51
C ALA A 76 17.26 11.39 1.29
N GLU A 77 18.36 11.79 0.67
CA GLU A 77 18.96 11.08 -0.46
C GLU A 77 19.49 9.71 -0.04
N SER A 78 20.16 9.61 1.11
CA SER A 78 20.65 8.33 1.63
C SER A 78 19.52 7.35 1.91
N ILE A 79 18.44 7.80 2.55
CA ILE A 79 17.26 7.00 2.83
C ILE A 79 16.56 6.57 1.54
N ALA A 80 16.41 7.49 0.58
CA ALA A 80 15.79 7.20 -0.72
C ALA A 80 16.56 6.12 -1.48
N LYS A 81 17.89 6.22 -1.55
CA LYS A 81 18.76 5.22 -2.20
C LYS A 81 18.60 3.84 -1.56
N ALA A 82 18.64 3.75 -0.24
CA ALA A 82 18.46 2.50 0.48
C ALA A 82 17.09 1.85 0.20
N ASN A 83 16.01 2.64 0.19
CA ASN A 83 14.68 2.12 -0.10
C ASN A 83 14.48 1.75 -1.58
N LEU A 84 15.06 2.48 -2.51
CA LEU A 84 15.05 2.13 -3.93
C LEU A 84 15.79 0.81 -4.18
N GLU A 85 16.95 0.60 -3.58
CA GLU A 85 17.68 -0.66 -3.67
C GLU A 85 16.86 -1.83 -3.08
N LYS A 86 16.20 -1.59 -1.94
CA LYS A 86 15.33 -2.57 -1.27
C LYS A 86 14.20 -3.09 -2.17
N VAL A 87 13.68 -2.26 -3.06
CA VAL A 87 12.64 -2.64 -4.04
C VAL A 87 13.20 -3.02 -5.41
N GLY A 88 14.50 -3.24 -5.54
CA GLY A 88 15.14 -3.64 -6.79
C GLY A 88 15.30 -2.51 -7.82
N MET A 89 15.22 -1.27 -7.39
CA MET A 89 15.45 -0.07 -8.23
C MET A 89 16.83 0.54 -7.93
N GLY A 90 17.87 -0.18 -8.31
CA GLY A 90 19.26 0.20 -8.08
C GLY A 90 19.71 1.45 -8.84
N GLU A 91 20.99 1.80 -8.69
CA GLU A 91 21.60 3.05 -9.19
C GLU A 91 21.34 3.31 -10.68
N GLN A 92 21.30 2.26 -11.50
CA GLN A 92 21.05 2.37 -12.94
C GLN A 92 19.70 3.03 -13.30
N TYR A 93 18.75 3.04 -12.37
CA TYR A 93 17.42 3.63 -12.58
C TYR A 93 17.26 5.05 -11.99
N TRP A 94 18.12 5.48 -11.09
CA TRP A 94 17.89 6.68 -10.28
C TRP A 94 17.70 7.96 -11.08
N LYS A 95 18.36 8.08 -12.24
CA LYS A 95 18.24 9.24 -13.13
C LYS A 95 17.12 9.13 -14.15
N ALA A 96 16.48 7.97 -14.26
CA ALA A 96 15.38 7.74 -15.19
C ALA A 96 14.13 8.54 -14.80
N LYS A 97 13.37 8.97 -15.81
CA LYS A 97 12.05 9.58 -15.63
C LYS A 97 10.97 8.50 -15.63
N PRO A 98 9.80 8.74 -14.99
CA PRO A 98 8.71 7.75 -14.97
C PRO A 98 8.33 7.19 -16.34
N LYS A 99 8.31 8.02 -17.38
CA LYS A 99 8.00 7.61 -18.76
C LYS A 99 8.97 6.57 -19.35
N GLN A 100 10.15 6.41 -18.77
CA GLN A 100 11.18 5.44 -19.21
C GLN A 100 11.09 4.10 -18.48
N LEU A 101 10.13 3.97 -17.54
CA LEU A 101 9.97 2.80 -16.68
C LEU A 101 8.79 1.93 -17.13
N SER A 102 8.88 0.61 -16.90
CA SER A 102 7.74 -0.28 -16.98
C SER A 102 6.72 0.02 -15.86
N GLY A 103 5.51 -0.48 -15.98
CA GLY A 103 4.49 -0.35 -14.93
C GLY A 103 4.94 -0.94 -13.60
N GLY A 104 5.55 -2.12 -13.59
CA GLY A 104 6.10 -2.75 -12.40
C GLY A 104 7.22 -1.94 -11.75
N GLN A 105 8.11 -1.37 -12.55
CA GLN A 105 9.17 -0.47 -12.08
C GLN A 105 8.58 0.82 -11.45
N LYS A 106 7.59 1.43 -12.10
CA LYS A 106 6.88 2.60 -11.55
C LYS A 106 6.26 2.27 -10.19
N GLN A 107 5.62 1.11 -10.06
CA GLN A 107 5.00 0.70 -8.80
C GLN A 107 6.05 0.47 -7.70
N ARG A 108 7.16 -0.16 -8.02
CA ARG A 108 8.26 -0.33 -7.06
C ARG A 108 8.85 1.02 -6.61
N VAL A 109 8.97 1.99 -7.50
CA VAL A 109 9.37 3.37 -7.13
C VAL A 109 8.32 4.01 -6.21
N ALA A 110 7.03 3.82 -6.48
CA ALA A 110 5.96 4.31 -5.61
C ALA A 110 6.02 3.68 -4.20
N ILE A 111 6.35 2.39 -4.12
CA ILE A 111 6.58 1.70 -2.83
C ILE A 111 7.80 2.29 -2.11
N ALA A 112 8.93 2.47 -2.79
CA ALA A 112 10.13 3.07 -2.20
C ALA A 112 9.89 4.50 -1.70
N ARG A 113 9.10 5.29 -2.43
CA ARG A 113 8.67 6.62 -2.01
C ARG A 113 7.86 6.57 -0.71
N ALA A 114 6.92 5.63 -0.62
CA ALA A 114 6.11 5.44 0.60
C ALA A 114 6.97 4.99 1.80
N LEU A 115 7.95 4.10 1.59
CA LEU A 115 8.89 3.66 2.62
C LEU A 115 9.80 4.79 3.11
N SER A 116 10.14 5.74 2.25
CA SER A 116 11.14 6.76 2.54
C SER A 116 10.70 7.81 3.58
N VAL A 117 9.42 7.87 3.90
CA VAL A 117 8.91 8.73 5.00
C VAL A 117 8.83 7.99 6.35
N ASP A 118 9.39 6.79 6.45
CA ASP A 118 9.38 5.94 7.65
C ASP A 118 7.96 5.75 8.23
N PRO A 119 6.99 5.25 7.45
CA PRO A 119 5.62 5.11 7.90
C PRO A 119 5.49 3.97 8.94
N GLU A 120 4.51 4.10 9.83
CA GLU A 120 4.12 3.01 10.73
C GLU A 120 3.29 1.94 10.02
N ALA A 121 2.54 2.35 8.97
CA ALA A 121 1.80 1.45 8.11
C ALA A 121 1.77 1.96 6.68
N ILE A 122 1.64 1.05 5.71
CA ILE A 122 1.39 1.38 4.31
C ILE A 122 0.05 0.80 3.87
N LEU A 123 -0.75 1.65 3.23
CA LEU A 123 -2.01 1.29 2.60
C LEU A 123 -1.77 1.04 1.11
N PHE A 124 -2.16 -0.14 0.61
CA PHE A 124 -2.05 -0.52 -0.80
C PHE A 124 -3.43 -0.62 -1.43
N ASP A 125 -3.73 0.23 -2.40
CA ASP A 125 -5.00 0.24 -3.12
C ASP A 125 -4.84 -0.43 -4.48
N GLU A 126 -5.11 -1.72 -4.55
CA GLU A 126 -5.00 -2.54 -5.77
C GLU A 126 -3.66 -2.35 -6.52
N PRO A 127 -2.52 -2.62 -5.89
CA PRO A 127 -1.20 -2.23 -6.40
C PRO A 127 -0.80 -2.89 -7.71
N THR A 128 -1.46 -3.98 -8.11
CA THR A 128 -1.15 -4.73 -9.34
C THR A 128 -2.19 -4.56 -10.45
N SER A 129 -3.33 -3.92 -10.18
CA SER A 129 -4.46 -3.86 -11.12
C SER A 129 -4.18 -3.10 -12.43
N ALA A 130 -3.22 -2.18 -12.43
CA ALA A 130 -2.81 -1.43 -13.63
C ALA A 130 -1.60 -2.03 -14.35
N LEU A 131 -1.15 -3.22 -13.94
CA LEU A 131 0.04 -3.88 -14.48
C LEU A 131 -0.33 -4.94 -15.52
N ASP A 132 0.54 -5.10 -16.51
CA ASP A 132 0.52 -6.29 -17.36
C ASP A 132 0.82 -7.55 -16.52
N PRO A 133 0.18 -8.70 -16.80
CA PRO A 133 0.32 -9.91 -16.00
C PRO A 133 1.76 -10.35 -15.75
N GLU A 134 2.66 -10.15 -16.71
CA GLU A 134 4.08 -10.49 -16.60
C GLU A 134 4.84 -9.64 -15.58
N MET A 135 4.31 -8.47 -15.21
CA MET A 135 4.93 -7.54 -14.25
C MET A 135 4.39 -7.71 -12.82
N VAL A 136 3.28 -8.41 -12.65
CA VAL A 136 2.61 -8.59 -11.35
C VAL A 136 3.52 -9.30 -10.36
N GLY A 137 4.18 -10.38 -10.77
CA GLY A 137 5.00 -11.21 -9.90
C GLY A 137 6.13 -10.46 -9.18
N GLU A 138 6.81 -9.55 -9.87
CA GLU A 138 7.89 -8.75 -9.26
C GLU A 138 7.39 -7.79 -8.18
N VAL A 139 6.22 -7.18 -8.39
CA VAL A 139 5.62 -6.27 -7.41
C VAL A 139 5.12 -7.06 -6.20
N LEU A 140 4.46 -8.19 -6.41
CA LEU A 140 4.01 -9.06 -5.31
C LEU A 140 5.18 -9.59 -4.48
N LYS A 141 6.27 -9.99 -5.13
CA LYS A 141 7.50 -10.41 -4.45
C LYS A 141 8.06 -9.29 -3.57
N THR A 142 8.14 -8.07 -4.09
CA THR A 142 8.58 -6.90 -3.32
C THR A 142 7.68 -6.69 -2.09
N MET A 143 6.36 -6.80 -2.24
CA MET A 143 5.42 -6.65 -1.14
C MET A 143 5.55 -7.79 -0.12
N GLN A 144 5.80 -9.02 -0.56
CA GLN A 144 6.06 -10.16 0.32
C GLN A 144 7.33 -9.94 1.17
N GLU A 145 8.42 -9.54 0.54
CA GLU A 145 9.67 -9.21 1.23
C GLU A 145 9.46 -8.10 2.27
N LEU A 146 8.63 -7.11 1.98
CA LEU A 146 8.27 -6.05 2.94
C LEU A 146 7.45 -6.58 4.12
N SER A 147 6.54 -7.53 3.89
CA SER A 147 5.74 -8.13 4.98
C SER A 147 6.62 -8.85 6.01
N GLU A 148 7.71 -9.44 5.57
CA GLU A 148 8.67 -10.15 6.43
C GLU A 148 9.48 -9.20 7.33
N THR A 149 9.49 -7.90 7.04
CA THR A 149 10.17 -6.88 7.88
C THR A 149 9.37 -6.49 9.12
N GLY A 150 8.14 -6.94 9.27
CA GLY A 150 7.24 -6.55 10.35
C GLY A 150 6.50 -5.23 10.12
N LEU A 151 6.62 -4.63 8.91
CA LEU A 151 5.86 -3.44 8.53
C LEU A 151 4.36 -3.76 8.48
N THR A 152 3.55 -2.94 9.14
CA THR A 152 2.09 -3.05 9.03
C THR A 152 1.62 -2.64 7.63
N MET A 153 0.89 -3.52 6.98
CA MET A 153 0.35 -3.28 5.64
C MET A 153 -1.15 -3.59 5.61
N ILE A 154 -1.93 -2.69 5.02
CA ILE A 154 -3.35 -2.93 4.72
C ILE A 154 -3.47 -2.93 3.20
N ILE A 155 -3.89 -4.06 2.63
CA ILE A 155 -3.80 -4.31 1.20
C ILE A 155 -5.17 -4.63 0.64
N VAL A 156 -5.65 -3.82 -0.30
CA VAL A 156 -6.77 -4.17 -1.18
C VAL A 156 -6.20 -4.84 -2.42
N THR A 157 -6.57 -6.08 -2.67
CA THR A 157 -6.03 -6.86 -3.78
C THR A 157 -7.03 -7.86 -4.34
N HIS A 158 -6.84 -8.25 -5.59
CA HIS A 158 -7.48 -9.37 -6.26
C HIS A 158 -6.56 -10.59 -6.41
N GLU A 159 -5.33 -10.50 -5.91
CA GLU A 159 -4.34 -11.57 -5.94
C GLU A 159 -4.58 -12.52 -4.75
N MET A 160 -5.42 -13.53 -4.95
CA MET A 160 -5.90 -14.38 -3.85
C MET A 160 -4.82 -15.28 -3.25
N GLU A 161 -3.93 -15.83 -4.07
CA GLU A 161 -2.80 -16.63 -3.58
C GLU A 161 -1.87 -15.78 -2.73
N PHE A 162 -1.51 -14.60 -3.21
CA PHE A 162 -0.71 -13.63 -2.45
C PHE A 162 -1.38 -13.27 -1.12
N ALA A 163 -2.68 -12.96 -1.13
CA ALA A 163 -3.42 -12.63 0.08
C ALA A 163 -3.41 -13.79 1.09
N ARG A 164 -3.57 -15.02 0.62
CA ARG A 164 -3.51 -16.22 1.49
C ARG A 164 -2.12 -16.40 2.12
N ASP A 165 -1.06 -16.21 1.32
CA ASP A 165 0.30 -16.58 1.74
C ASP A 165 0.97 -15.50 2.59
N VAL A 166 0.54 -14.24 2.49
CA VAL A 166 1.23 -13.09 3.10
C VAL A 166 0.47 -12.47 4.28
N SER A 167 -0.86 -12.60 4.32
CA SER A 167 -1.66 -11.90 5.33
C SER A 167 -1.73 -12.65 6.66
N ASP A 168 -1.76 -11.89 7.76
CA ASP A 168 -2.09 -12.39 9.10
C ASP A 168 -3.62 -12.39 9.34
N ARG A 169 -4.34 -11.54 8.62
CA ARG A 169 -5.79 -11.39 8.70
C ARG A 169 -6.36 -11.04 7.34
N VAL A 170 -7.44 -11.71 6.97
CA VAL A 170 -8.19 -11.47 5.74
C VAL A 170 -9.56 -10.90 6.08
N ILE A 171 -9.97 -9.87 5.32
CA ILE A 171 -11.28 -9.23 5.44
C ILE A 171 -11.96 -9.34 4.08
N PHE A 172 -13.07 -10.07 4.03
CA PHE A 172 -13.92 -10.15 2.84
C PHE A 172 -15.02 -9.11 2.92
N MET A 173 -15.06 -8.22 1.93
CA MET A 173 -16.09 -7.19 1.82
C MET A 173 -17.04 -7.47 0.66
N ASP A 174 -18.34 -7.41 0.93
CA ASP A 174 -19.39 -7.48 -0.07
C ASP A 174 -20.43 -6.39 0.18
N LYS A 175 -20.93 -5.76 -0.89
CA LYS A 175 -21.97 -4.71 -0.84
C LYS A 175 -21.70 -3.57 0.17
N GLY A 176 -20.43 -3.19 0.34
CA GLY A 176 -20.04 -2.10 1.21
C GLY A 176 -19.93 -2.42 2.71
N VAL A 177 -20.06 -3.70 3.07
CA VAL A 177 -19.90 -4.17 4.46
C VAL A 177 -18.86 -5.27 4.56
N ILE A 178 -18.33 -5.46 5.75
CA ILE A 178 -17.48 -6.63 6.06
C ILE A 178 -18.41 -7.83 6.20
N ALA A 179 -18.33 -8.74 5.23
CA ALA A 179 -19.13 -9.96 5.23
C ALA A 179 -18.49 -11.06 6.08
N GLU A 180 -17.16 -11.21 6.02
CA GLU A 180 -16.43 -12.18 6.82
C GLU A 180 -15.00 -11.71 7.06
N GLN A 181 -14.41 -12.11 8.17
CA GLN A 181 -13.01 -11.83 8.49
C GLN A 181 -12.41 -12.93 9.39
N GLY A 182 -11.13 -13.16 9.24
CA GLY A 182 -10.43 -14.19 10.02
C GLY A 182 -8.99 -14.39 9.55
N SER A 183 -8.36 -15.47 10.01
CA SER A 183 -7.07 -15.91 9.50
C SER A 183 -7.18 -16.32 8.02
N PRO A 184 -6.06 -16.33 7.26
CA PRO A 184 -6.05 -16.85 5.89
C PRO A 184 -6.64 -18.27 5.79
N GLU A 185 -6.26 -19.18 6.68
CA GLU A 185 -6.79 -20.53 6.74
C GLU A 185 -8.32 -20.54 6.91
N GLN A 186 -8.85 -19.73 7.83
CA GLN A 186 -10.29 -19.64 8.06
C GLN A 186 -11.04 -19.14 6.84
N ILE A 187 -10.54 -18.11 6.17
CA ILE A 187 -11.24 -17.49 5.03
C ILE A 187 -11.09 -18.30 3.75
N PHE A 188 -9.90 -18.79 3.44
CA PHE A 188 -9.63 -19.48 2.17
C PHE A 188 -9.97 -20.97 2.20
N GLU A 189 -9.83 -21.65 3.34
CA GLU A 189 -10.05 -23.09 3.44
C GLU A 189 -11.40 -23.45 4.09
N ASN A 190 -11.81 -22.66 5.10
CA ASN A 190 -13.01 -22.94 5.89
C ASN A 190 -13.95 -21.73 6.02
N PRO A 191 -14.35 -21.07 4.90
CA PRO A 191 -15.23 -19.91 4.96
C PRO A 191 -16.61 -20.31 5.52
N LYS A 192 -17.18 -19.45 6.36
CA LYS A 192 -18.48 -19.67 6.98
C LYS A 192 -19.62 -19.10 6.15
N GLU A 193 -19.40 -17.89 5.60
CA GLU A 193 -20.41 -17.16 4.85
C GLU A 193 -20.55 -17.69 3.40
N GLU A 194 -21.78 -17.90 2.96
CA GLU A 194 -22.05 -18.40 1.60
C GLU A 194 -21.48 -17.48 0.51
N ARG A 195 -21.52 -16.17 0.73
CA ARG A 195 -20.96 -15.20 -0.21
C ARG A 195 -19.44 -15.31 -0.34
N THR A 196 -18.76 -15.61 0.76
CA THR A 196 -17.30 -15.87 0.74
C THR A 196 -17.01 -17.14 -0.06
N LYS A 197 -17.77 -18.21 0.19
CA LYS A 197 -17.64 -19.48 -0.55
C LYS A 197 -17.88 -19.31 -2.05
N GLU A 198 -18.94 -18.59 -2.43
CA GLU A 198 -19.26 -18.30 -3.84
C GLU A 198 -18.16 -17.49 -4.52
N PHE A 199 -17.61 -16.49 -3.83
CA PHE A 199 -16.52 -15.67 -4.34
C PHE A 199 -15.27 -16.52 -4.57
N LEU A 200 -14.85 -17.30 -3.57
CA LEU A 200 -13.63 -18.10 -3.64
C LEU A 200 -13.72 -19.22 -4.70
N LYS A 201 -14.88 -19.83 -4.92
CA LYS A 201 -15.06 -20.81 -6.00
C LYS A 201 -14.73 -20.26 -7.38
N ARG A 202 -14.85 -18.95 -7.59
CA ARG A 202 -14.53 -18.31 -8.88
C ARG A 202 -13.04 -18.06 -9.09
N PHE A 203 -12.26 -18.06 -8.02
CA PHE A 203 -10.83 -17.73 -8.05
C PHE A 203 -9.93 -18.93 -7.77
N LEU A 204 -10.41 -19.93 -7.03
CA LEU A 204 -9.64 -21.10 -6.60
C LEU A 204 -10.16 -22.42 -7.22
N GLY A 205 -11.23 -22.33 -8.02
CA GLY A 205 -11.86 -23.49 -8.69
C GLY A 205 -11.25 -23.85 -10.02
#